data_4869ecddb72f5b3dd4ac0bdf2b1a2da1
#
_entry.id   4869ecddb72f5b3dd4ac0bdf2b1a2da1
#
_cell.length_a   1.000
_cell.length_b   1.000
_cell.length_c   1.000
_cell.angle_alpha   90.00
_cell.angle_beta   90.00
_cell.angle_gamma   90.00
#
_symmetry.space_group_name_H-M   'P 1'
#
loop_
_entity.id
_entity.type
_entity.pdbx_description
1 polymer ?
#
loop_
_entity_poly.entity_id
_entity_poly.type
_entity_poly.pdbx_seq_one_letter_code
_entity_poly.pdbx_strand_id
1 'polypeptide(L)'
;MKNLRQHPIEHVRGVIPGIRPFPDVAEVFAEPVNKYARHFLPLVTIDLALLDDAWSGPIHLIAPCEPYDGRVGEWGGEEFGNALLKPDWLAFKLNDDGKYELLGDWRYFMLEQERADWAEKKHSWREVRDMHRDLVKRGVEPPFALDHEARYSWNDIMELHYALQHAIYEQARQDFLANGWNAAKPWGDAAEVAKLPLYELGTDCYDSTSGRYLLGVLGGPAWGGNWSNLTNPLLSDIGTDDGIHPIHPETDAAFEFITSTYANEFTGSDCEILLFFEPESRTVLLTFDWS
;
A
#
# COMPACT_ATOMS: atom_id res chain seq x y z
N MET A 1 0.81 8.14 -24.32
CA MET A 1 0.04 7.82 -23.10
C MET A 1 -1.36 7.42 -23.50
N LYS A 2 -1.89 6.41 -22.84
CA LYS A 2 -3.28 6.03 -23.00
C LYS A 2 -4.12 6.90 -22.07
N ASN A 3 -5.23 7.40 -22.60
CA ASN A 3 -6.21 8.10 -21.78
C ASN A 3 -7.04 7.03 -21.07
N LEU A 4 -6.57 6.59 -19.89
CA LEU A 4 -7.26 5.58 -19.10
C LEU A 4 -8.63 6.11 -18.68
N ARG A 5 -9.64 5.22 -18.68
CA ARG A 5 -10.96 5.56 -18.19
C ARG A 5 -10.89 5.93 -16.72
N GLN A 6 -11.43 7.09 -16.41
CA GLN A 6 -11.65 7.52 -15.05
C GLN A 6 -13.03 7.04 -14.60
N HIS A 7 -13.08 6.34 -13.48
CA HIS A 7 -14.33 5.83 -12.93
C HIS A 7 -14.76 6.64 -11.72
N PRO A 8 -16.04 7.08 -11.65
CA PRO A 8 -16.59 7.54 -10.39
C PRO A 8 -16.58 6.37 -9.39
N ILE A 9 -15.88 6.53 -8.29
CA ILE A 9 -15.99 5.58 -7.18
C ILE A 9 -17.16 6.05 -6.36
N GLU A 10 -18.31 5.46 -6.64
CA GLU A 10 -19.42 5.50 -5.70
C GLU A 10 -18.91 4.87 -4.39
N HIS A 11 -19.34 5.40 -3.24
CA HIS A 11 -19.12 4.72 -1.97
C HIS A 11 -19.42 3.24 -2.17
N VAL A 12 -18.43 2.37 -1.99
CA VAL A 12 -18.54 0.95 -2.30
C VAL A 12 -19.51 0.32 -1.30
N ARG A 13 -20.78 0.56 -1.50
CA ARG A 13 -21.89 -0.06 -0.76
C ARG A 13 -22.29 -1.40 -1.36
N GLY A 14 -21.52 -1.89 -2.33
CA GLY A 14 -21.86 -3.11 -3.03
C GLY A 14 -20.69 -3.69 -3.81
N VAL A 15 -20.92 -4.81 -4.45
CA VAL A 15 -19.97 -5.45 -5.34
C VAL A 15 -19.89 -4.63 -6.62
N ILE A 16 -18.74 -4.00 -6.86
CA ILE A 16 -18.40 -3.40 -8.15
C ILE A 16 -17.82 -4.51 -9.02
N PRO A 17 -18.45 -4.87 -10.15
CA PRO A 17 -17.87 -5.86 -11.06
C PRO A 17 -16.44 -5.48 -11.45
N GLY A 18 -15.50 -6.41 -11.33
CA GLY A 18 -14.08 -6.16 -11.64
C GLY A 18 -13.25 -5.59 -10.48
N ILE A 19 -13.86 -5.31 -9.32
CA ILE A 19 -13.14 -4.91 -8.10
C ILE A 19 -13.43 -5.91 -7.00
N ARG A 20 -12.37 -6.47 -6.40
CA ARG A 20 -12.48 -7.42 -5.29
C ARG A 20 -11.64 -6.97 -4.10
N PRO A 21 -12.29 -6.55 -3.02
CA PRO A 21 -11.63 -6.16 -1.78
C PRO A 21 -10.97 -7.32 -1.07
N PHE A 22 -9.86 -7.07 -0.40
CA PHE A 22 -9.13 -7.97 0.50
C PHE A 22 -8.93 -9.39 -0.08
N PRO A 23 -8.28 -9.51 -1.26
CA PRO A 23 -8.00 -10.82 -1.86
C PRO A 23 -7.06 -11.63 -0.97
N ASP A 24 -7.12 -12.95 -1.09
CA ASP A 24 -6.19 -13.80 -0.37
C ASP A 24 -4.75 -13.63 -0.90
N VAL A 25 -3.76 -13.71 -0.01
CA VAL A 25 -2.34 -13.54 -0.35
C VAL A 25 -1.90 -14.48 -1.48
N ALA A 26 -2.37 -15.73 -1.46
CA ALA A 26 -2.06 -16.73 -2.48
C ALA A 26 -2.66 -16.43 -3.87
N GLU A 27 -3.65 -15.55 -3.95
CA GLU A 27 -4.20 -15.09 -5.23
C GLU A 27 -3.39 -13.93 -5.81
N VAL A 28 -2.76 -13.14 -4.94
CA VAL A 28 -2.00 -11.93 -5.29
C VAL A 28 -0.55 -12.24 -5.63
N PHE A 29 0.08 -13.16 -4.89
CA PHE A 29 1.52 -13.39 -4.99
C PHE A 29 1.86 -14.80 -5.50
N ALA A 30 2.97 -14.87 -6.22
CA ALA A 30 3.62 -16.12 -6.59
C ALA A 30 4.29 -16.80 -5.38
N GLU A 31 4.82 -17.98 -5.57
CA GLU A 31 5.63 -18.64 -4.52
C GLU A 31 6.98 -17.90 -4.29
N PRO A 32 7.47 -17.83 -3.08
CA PRO A 32 6.94 -18.43 -1.84
C PRO A 32 5.91 -17.52 -1.13
N VAL A 33 4.63 -17.90 -1.12
CA VAL A 33 3.52 -17.10 -0.60
C VAL A 33 3.73 -16.64 0.85
N ASN A 34 4.28 -17.50 1.70
CA ASN A 34 4.52 -17.16 3.10
C ASN A 34 5.47 -15.96 3.29
N LYS A 35 6.43 -15.81 2.38
CA LYS A 35 7.35 -14.68 2.42
C LYS A 35 6.64 -13.38 2.05
N TYR A 36 5.83 -13.41 1.01
CA TYR A 36 4.99 -12.27 0.64
C TYR A 36 3.99 -11.94 1.75
N ALA A 37 3.32 -12.95 2.32
CA ALA A 37 2.37 -12.77 3.40
C ALA A 37 2.96 -12.07 4.63
N ARG A 38 4.26 -12.19 4.88
CA ARG A 38 4.95 -11.49 5.96
C ARG A 38 5.06 -9.99 5.71
N HIS A 39 5.38 -9.60 4.48
CA HIS A 39 5.76 -8.23 4.14
C HIS A 39 4.65 -7.39 3.53
N PHE A 40 3.58 -8.01 3.03
CA PHE A 40 2.55 -7.33 2.24
C PHE A 40 1.14 -7.70 2.65
N LEU A 41 0.27 -6.70 2.60
CA LEU A 41 -1.14 -6.76 2.94
C LEU A 41 -1.97 -6.47 1.69
N PRO A 42 -2.63 -7.46 1.07
CA PRO A 42 -3.45 -7.26 -0.12
C PRO A 42 -4.70 -6.45 0.19
N LEU A 43 -4.88 -5.30 -0.47
CA LEU A 43 -6.03 -4.43 -0.26
C LEU A 43 -7.15 -4.67 -1.27
N VAL A 44 -6.81 -4.64 -2.56
CA VAL A 44 -7.80 -4.72 -3.64
C VAL A 44 -7.22 -5.43 -4.85
N THR A 45 -8.04 -6.25 -5.50
CA THR A 45 -7.82 -6.71 -6.88
C THR A 45 -8.73 -5.91 -7.82
N ILE A 46 -8.19 -5.41 -8.91
CA ILE A 46 -8.86 -4.63 -9.94
C ILE A 46 -8.69 -5.35 -11.28
N ASP A 47 -9.77 -5.49 -12.05
CA ASP A 47 -9.67 -5.96 -13.44
C ASP A 47 -9.19 -4.81 -14.33
N LEU A 48 -8.06 -5.00 -14.99
CA LEU A 48 -7.47 -4.01 -15.89
C LEU A 48 -8.40 -3.59 -17.03
N ALA A 49 -9.35 -4.44 -17.42
CA ALA A 49 -10.36 -4.11 -18.42
C ALA A 49 -11.28 -2.94 -18.01
N LEU A 50 -11.36 -2.61 -16.72
CA LEU A 50 -12.06 -1.42 -16.26
C LEU A 50 -11.40 -0.12 -16.74
N LEU A 51 -10.09 -0.14 -16.95
CA LEU A 51 -9.29 1.03 -17.30
C LEU A 51 -9.07 1.18 -18.80
N ASP A 52 -8.80 0.09 -19.50
CA ASP A 52 -8.58 0.06 -20.96
C ASP A 52 -9.12 -1.25 -21.56
N ASP A 53 -9.92 -1.17 -22.63
CA ASP A 53 -10.49 -2.34 -23.31
C ASP A 53 -9.44 -3.28 -23.94
N ALA A 54 -8.21 -2.77 -24.16
CA ALA A 54 -7.09 -3.56 -24.65
C ALA A 54 -6.35 -4.32 -23.54
N TRP A 55 -6.66 -4.04 -22.27
CA TRP A 55 -6.07 -4.69 -21.13
C TRP A 55 -6.99 -5.77 -20.56
N SER A 56 -6.41 -6.75 -19.91
CA SER A 56 -7.16 -7.83 -19.27
C SER A 56 -6.39 -8.44 -18.11
N GLY A 57 -7.13 -9.03 -17.19
CA GLY A 57 -6.61 -9.71 -16.02
C GLY A 57 -6.49 -8.81 -14.81
N PRO A 58 -6.10 -9.40 -13.68
CA PRO A 58 -6.04 -8.70 -12.40
C PRO A 58 -4.78 -7.85 -12.26
N ILE A 59 -4.93 -6.72 -11.57
CA ILE A 59 -3.85 -5.99 -10.92
C ILE A 59 -4.21 -5.80 -9.45
N HIS A 60 -3.21 -5.70 -8.56
CA HIS A 60 -3.45 -5.73 -7.13
C HIS A 60 -2.87 -4.50 -6.43
N LEU A 61 -3.70 -3.78 -5.69
CA LEU A 61 -3.25 -2.78 -4.74
C LEU A 61 -2.88 -3.49 -3.44
N ILE A 62 -1.67 -3.28 -2.97
CA ILE A 62 -1.13 -3.89 -1.75
C ILE A 62 -0.47 -2.82 -0.89
N ALA A 63 -0.40 -3.06 0.42
CA ALA A 63 0.37 -2.23 1.35
C ALA A 63 1.58 -3.01 1.88
N PRO A 64 2.77 -2.41 1.95
CA PRO A 64 3.90 -3.02 2.66
C PRO A 64 3.72 -2.85 4.17
N CYS A 65 4.31 -3.75 4.97
CA CYS A 65 4.35 -3.62 6.42
C CYS A 65 5.43 -2.62 6.90
N GLU A 66 6.44 -2.32 6.10
CA GLU A 66 7.35 -1.20 6.32
C GLU A 66 6.80 0.08 5.67
N PRO A 67 7.16 1.28 6.17
CA PRO A 67 8.12 1.52 7.24
C PRO A 67 7.49 1.53 8.64
N TYR A 68 8.33 1.36 9.67
CA TYR A 68 7.98 1.74 11.04
C TYR A 68 8.14 3.26 11.23
N ASP A 69 9.22 3.79 10.67
CA ASP A 69 9.61 5.21 10.67
C ASP A 69 10.42 5.47 9.40
N GLY A 70 10.29 6.65 8.80
CA GLY A 70 10.95 6.98 7.55
C GLY A 70 10.18 6.52 6.30
N ARG A 71 10.90 6.19 5.23
CA ARG A 71 10.35 5.82 3.93
C ARG A 71 10.39 4.31 3.70
N VAL A 72 9.47 3.80 2.89
CA VAL A 72 9.49 2.39 2.45
C VAL A 72 10.86 2.08 1.84
N GLY A 73 11.53 1.04 2.34
CA GLY A 73 12.85 0.60 1.87
C GLY A 73 14.03 1.49 2.25
N GLU A 74 13.86 2.51 3.10
CA GLU A 74 14.96 3.38 3.52
C GLU A 74 16.06 2.62 4.28
N TRP A 75 15.67 1.64 5.09
CA TRP A 75 16.58 0.88 5.96
C TRP A 75 17.51 -0.10 5.25
N GLY A 76 17.32 -0.36 3.97
CA GLY A 76 18.14 -1.29 3.20
C GLY A 76 18.19 -1.01 1.72
N GLY A 77 17.37 -0.05 1.27
CA GLY A 77 17.14 0.17 -0.15
C GLY A 77 18.37 0.53 -0.97
N GLU A 78 19.32 1.29 -0.42
CA GLU A 78 20.53 1.66 -1.17
C GLU A 78 21.46 0.48 -1.44
N GLU A 79 21.62 -0.43 -0.47
CA GLU A 79 22.51 -1.59 -0.60
C GLU A 79 21.89 -2.74 -1.41
N PHE A 80 20.58 -2.98 -1.21
CA PHE A 80 19.83 -4.10 -1.79
C PHE A 80 18.82 -3.67 -2.84
N GLY A 81 18.82 -2.38 -3.18
CA GLY A 81 17.95 -1.81 -4.18
C GLY A 81 18.46 -1.96 -5.61
N ASN A 82 17.62 -1.56 -6.53
CA ASN A 82 17.92 -1.45 -7.96
C ASN A 82 17.12 -0.28 -8.57
N ALA A 83 17.09 -0.17 -9.88
CA ALA A 83 16.39 0.92 -10.56
C ALA A 83 14.86 0.93 -10.30
N LEU A 84 14.27 -0.22 -9.96
CA LEU A 84 12.84 -0.41 -9.72
C LEU A 84 12.50 -0.72 -8.26
N LEU A 85 13.50 -0.96 -7.41
CA LEU A 85 13.35 -1.27 -5.99
C LEU A 85 14.29 -0.36 -5.20
N LYS A 86 13.80 0.73 -4.67
CA LYS A 86 14.55 1.77 -3.95
C LYS A 86 13.63 2.49 -2.95
N PRO A 87 14.13 3.39 -2.09
CA PRO A 87 13.26 4.11 -1.17
C PRO A 87 12.05 4.74 -1.90
N ASP A 88 10.86 4.46 -1.38
CA ASP A 88 9.54 4.80 -1.91
C ASP A 88 9.18 4.23 -3.28
N TRP A 89 9.97 3.28 -3.79
CA TRP A 89 9.65 2.54 -5.01
C TRP A 89 9.71 1.04 -4.76
N LEU A 90 8.59 0.38 -5.00
CA LEU A 90 8.41 -1.05 -4.79
C LEU A 90 7.79 -1.66 -6.05
N ALA A 91 8.57 -2.45 -6.79
CA ALA A 91 8.12 -2.98 -8.06
C ALA A 91 7.98 -4.51 -8.08
N PHE A 92 7.02 -4.95 -8.88
CA PHE A 92 6.69 -6.35 -9.10
C PHE A 92 6.54 -6.64 -10.60
N LYS A 93 6.85 -7.85 -10.98
CA LYS A 93 6.40 -8.44 -12.24
C LYS A 93 5.00 -8.98 -12.05
N LEU A 94 4.08 -8.61 -12.92
CA LEU A 94 2.79 -9.28 -13.04
C LEU A 94 2.97 -10.46 -13.98
N ASN A 95 2.99 -11.69 -13.46
CA ASN A 95 3.20 -12.90 -14.25
C ASN A 95 1.92 -13.30 -15.03
N ASP A 96 2.01 -14.38 -15.82
CA ASP A 96 0.90 -14.83 -16.67
C ASP A 96 -0.30 -15.36 -15.90
N ASP A 97 -0.11 -15.79 -14.66
CA ASP A 97 -1.18 -16.19 -13.75
C ASP A 97 -1.85 -14.98 -13.05
N GLY A 98 -1.41 -13.76 -13.34
CA GLY A 98 -1.91 -12.54 -12.72
C GLY A 98 -1.39 -12.32 -11.30
N LYS A 99 -0.26 -12.91 -10.96
CA LYS A 99 0.35 -12.80 -9.63
C LYS A 99 1.61 -11.96 -9.65
N TYR A 100 1.92 -11.37 -8.50
CA TYR A 100 3.09 -10.54 -8.30
C TYR A 100 4.32 -11.35 -7.93
N GLU A 101 5.44 -11.00 -8.57
CA GLU A 101 6.79 -11.45 -8.25
C GLU A 101 7.66 -10.23 -7.98
N LEU A 102 8.31 -10.17 -6.80
CA LEU A 102 9.13 -9.02 -6.42
C LEU A 102 10.30 -8.83 -7.40
N LEU A 103 10.48 -7.64 -7.93
CA LEU A 103 11.57 -7.29 -8.84
C LEU A 103 12.82 -6.82 -8.08
N GLY A 104 13.31 -7.63 -7.17
CA GLY A 104 14.51 -7.27 -6.40
C GLY A 104 14.88 -8.25 -5.31
N ASP A 105 15.79 -7.80 -4.47
CA ASP A 105 16.32 -8.57 -3.35
C ASP A 105 15.41 -8.39 -2.12
N TRP A 106 15.06 -9.48 -1.45
CA TRP A 106 14.27 -9.44 -0.22
C TRP A 106 14.94 -8.68 0.92
N ARG A 107 16.27 -8.60 0.91
CA ARG A 107 17.01 -7.78 1.88
C ARG A 107 16.77 -6.26 1.75
N TYR A 108 15.98 -5.85 0.77
CA TYR A 108 15.36 -4.53 0.76
C TYR A 108 14.54 -4.28 2.03
N PHE A 109 13.89 -5.32 2.59
CA PHE A 109 13.17 -5.24 3.85
C PHE A 109 14.09 -5.52 5.04
N MET A 110 13.96 -4.69 6.07
CA MET A 110 14.81 -4.77 7.26
C MET A 110 14.85 -6.15 7.90
N LEU A 111 13.69 -6.80 8.05
CA LEU A 111 13.59 -8.13 8.69
C LEU A 111 14.21 -9.27 7.88
N GLU A 112 14.60 -9.03 6.63
CA GLU A 112 15.32 -10.01 5.80
C GLU A 112 16.84 -9.79 5.80
N GLN A 113 17.33 -8.80 6.56
CA GLN A 113 18.74 -8.48 6.66
C GLN A 113 19.35 -9.06 7.95
N GLU A 114 20.48 -9.72 7.83
CA GLU A 114 21.28 -10.23 8.96
C GLU A 114 22.31 -9.19 9.40
N ARG A 115 21.85 -8.13 10.08
CA ARG A 115 22.73 -7.05 10.55
C ARG A 115 22.91 -7.10 12.07
N ALA A 116 24.16 -7.14 12.52
CA ALA A 116 24.50 -7.22 13.92
C ALA A 116 24.04 -5.98 14.73
N ASP A 117 24.11 -4.78 14.14
CA ASP A 117 23.68 -3.53 14.75
C ASP A 117 22.16 -3.48 14.98
N TRP A 118 21.38 -4.14 14.16
CA TRP A 118 19.92 -4.23 14.34
C TRP A 118 19.49 -5.28 15.36
N ALA A 119 20.32 -6.26 15.62
CA ALA A 119 20.13 -7.23 16.70
C ALA A 119 20.57 -6.69 18.07
N GLU A 120 21.26 -5.54 18.13
CA GLU A 120 21.72 -4.94 19.38
C GLU A 120 20.55 -4.43 20.23
N LYS A 121 20.47 -4.92 21.46
CA LYS A 121 19.38 -4.59 22.39
C LYS A 121 19.64 -3.28 23.13
N LYS A 122 19.23 -2.16 22.55
CA LYS A 122 19.48 -0.82 23.09
C LYS A 122 18.23 0.00 23.42
N HIS A 123 17.10 -0.36 22.82
CA HIS A 123 15.84 0.37 23.01
C HIS A 123 15.15 0.02 24.31
N SER A 124 14.50 0.98 24.94
CA SER A 124 13.78 0.77 26.19
C SER A 124 12.38 0.20 25.94
N TRP A 125 11.79 -0.42 26.99
CA TRP A 125 10.40 -0.89 26.93
C TRP A 125 9.40 0.21 26.55
N ARG A 126 9.71 1.49 26.77
CA ARG A 126 8.83 2.60 26.46
C ARG A 126 8.62 2.77 24.95
N GLU A 127 9.62 2.43 24.15
CA GLU A 127 9.58 2.52 22.70
C GLU A 127 8.69 1.45 22.06
N VAL A 128 8.51 0.31 22.72
CA VAL A 128 7.68 -0.81 22.24
C VAL A 128 6.32 -0.91 22.94
N ARG A 129 6.15 -0.21 24.07
CA ARG A 129 5.00 -0.33 24.97
C ARG A 129 3.66 -0.09 24.28
N ASP A 130 3.59 0.94 23.47
CA ASP A 130 2.30 1.37 22.92
C ASP A 130 1.83 0.41 21.82
N MET A 131 2.71 -0.04 20.93
CA MET A 131 2.41 -1.10 19.97
C MET A 131 2.03 -2.42 20.66
N HIS A 132 2.78 -2.82 21.66
CA HIS A 132 2.49 -4.03 22.43
C HIS A 132 1.10 -3.96 23.08
N ARG A 133 0.77 -2.83 23.71
CA ARG A 133 -0.53 -2.60 24.34
C ARG A 133 -1.67 -2.61 23.33
N ASP A 134 -1.45 -2.07 22.13
CA ASP A 134 -2.46 -2.05 21.08
C ASP A 134 -2.73 -3.45 20.52
N LEU A 135 -1.72 -4.28 20.36
CA LEU A 135 -1.90 -5.70 20.03
C LEU A 135 -2.78 -6.41 21.07
N VAL A 136 -2.43 -6.26 22.36
CA VAL A 136 -3.21 -6.86 23.45
C VAL A 136 -4.67 -6.38 23.46
N LYS A 137 -4.91 -5.09 23.23
CA LYS A 137 -6.27 -4.54 23.11
C LYS A 137 -7.07 -5.14 21.95
N ARG A 138 -6.39 -5.48 20.86
CA ARG A 138 -6.99 -6.15 19.69
C ARG A 138 -7.17 -7.66 19.88
N GLY A 139 -6.74 -8.21 21.04
CA GLY A 139 -6.80 -9.64 21.32
C GLY A 139 -5.75 -10.45 20.56
N VAL A 140 -4.71 -9.80 20.05
CA VAL A 140 -3.59 -10.44 19.36
C VAL A 140 -2.43 -10.61 20.34
N GLU A 141 -1.86 -11.82 20.38
CA GLU A 141 -0.68 -12.11 21.20
C GLU A 141 0.55 -11.41 20.57
N PRO A 142 1.24 -10.53 21.32
CA PRO A 142 2.45 -9.91 20.82
C PRO A 142 3.57 -10.96 20.61
N PRO A 143 4.53 -10.71 19.70
CA PRO A 143 5.62 -11.64 19.40
C PRO A 143 6.54 -11.93 20.60
N PHE A 144 6.52 -11.09 21.61
CA PHE A 144 7.23 -11.27 22.87
C PHE A 144 6.49 -10.60 24.03
N ALA A 145 6.80 -11.04 25.26
CA ALA A 145 6.27 -10.42 26.47
C ALA A 145 6.99 -9.10 26.77
N LEU A 146 6.24 -8.09 27.23
CA LEU A 146 6.81 -6.81 27.63
C LEU A 146 7.47 -6.93 29.01
N ASP A 147 8.76 -6.64 29.08
CA ASP A 147 9.55 -6.58 30.32
C ASP A 147 10.09 -5.15 30.51
N HIS A 148 9.80 -4.55 31.67
CA HIS A 148 10.20 -3.18 32.01
C HIS A 148 11.71 -3.00 32.22
N GLU A 149 12.43 -4.09 32.48
CA GLU A 149 13.89 -4.10 32.68
C GLU A 149 14.65 -4.49 31.42
N ALA A 150 13.95 -5.13 30.46
CA ALA A 150 14.56 -5.56 29.21
C ALA A 150 14.92 -4.41 28.28
N ARG A 151 15.84 -4.71 27.38
CA ARG A 151 16.15 -3.87 26.20
C ARG A 151 15.73 -4.63 24.96
N TYR A 152 15.34 -3.88 23.95
CA TYR A 152 14.83 -4.37 22.68
C TYR A 152 15.76 -3.94 21.54
N SER A 153 15.84 -4.75 20.51
CA SER A 153 16.57 -4.46 19.28
C SER A 153 15.66 -3.78 18.26
N TRP A 154 16.23 -3.27 17.17
CA TRP A 154 15.43 -2.84 16.02
C TRP A 154 14.62 -3.98 15.44
N ASN A 155 15.17 -5.21 15.38
CA ASN A 155 14.42 -6.38 14.93
C ASN A 155 13.19 -6.66 15.81
N ASP A 156 13.33 -6.54 17.14
CA ASP A 156 12.17 -6.69 18.05
C ASP A 156 11.09 -5.63 17.78
N ILE A 157 11.51 -4.37 17.53
CA ILE A 157 10.60 -3.27 17.17
C ILE A 157 9.86 -3.56 15.87
N MET A 158 10.59 -3.98 14.83
CA MET A 158 10.00 -4.30 13.53
C MET A 158 9.07 -5.50 13.56
N GLU A 159 9.42 -6.57 14.29
CA GLU A 159 8.52 -7.71 14.49
C GLU A 159 7.21 -7.29 15.17
N LEU A 160 7.29 -6.41 16.15
CA LEU A 160 6.12 -5.87 16.84
C LEU A 160 5.28 -4.98 15.93
N HIS A 161 5.94 -4.14 15.14
CA HIS A 161 5.30 -3.27 14.15
C HIS A 161 4.57 -4.10 13.08
N TYR A 162 5.22 -5.11 12.52
CA TYR A 162 4.59 -6.01 11.54
C TYR A 162 3.36 -6.72 12.13
N ALA A 163 3.49 -7.24 13.36
CA ALA A 163 2.36 -7.86 14.05
C ALA A 163 1.19 -6.90 14.24
N LEU A 164 1.48 -5.63 14.56
CA LEU A 164 0.44 -4.60 14.72
C LEU A 164 -0.21 -4.26 13.38
N GLN A 165 0.55 -4.10 12.32
CA GLN A 165 0.01 -3.83 10.98
C GLN A 165 -0.89 -4.97 10.49
N HIS A 166 -0.47 -6.21 10.66
CA HIS A 166 -1.30 -7.38 10.36
C HIS A 166 -2.59 -7.41 11.19
N ALA A 167 -2.51 -7.05 12.47
CA ALA A 167 -3.68 -7.01 13.35
C ALA A 167 -4.67 -5.91 12.94
N ILE A 168 -4.18 -4.73 12.55
CA ILE A 168 -5.01 -3.63 12.04
C ILE A 168 -5.67 -4.04 10.73
N TYR A 169 -4.89 -4.59 9.80
CA TYR A 169 -5.37 -5.05 8.50
C TYR A 169 -6.46 -6.12 8.64
N GLU A 170 -6.22 -7.15 9.46
CA GLU A 170 -7.22 -8.22 9.64
C GLU A 170 -8.50 -7.71 10.28
N GLN A 171 -8.40 -6.77 11.24
CA GLN A 171 -9.58 -6.11 11.79
C GLN A 171 -10.35 -5.33 10.71
N ALA A 172 -9.65 -4.53 9.89
CA ALA A 172 -10.26 -3.77 8.81
C ALA A 172 -10.92 -4.69 7.77
N ARG A 173 -10.26 -5.80 7.43
CA ARG A 173 -10.77 -6.84 6.53
C ARG A 173 -12.06 -7.48 7.08
N GLN A 174 -12.06 -7.88 8.35
CA GLN A 174 -13.24 -8.48 9.01
C GLN A 174 -14.39 -7.49 9.09
N ASP A 175 -14.12 -6.25 9.48
CA ASP A 175 -15.13 -5.19 9.55
C ASP A 175 -15.75 -4.93 8.17
N PHE A 176 -14.92 -4.90 7.12
CA PHE A 176 -15.38 -4.75 5.76
C PHE A 176 -16.24 -5.94 5.30
N LEU A 177 -15.79 -7.17 5.53
CA LEU A 177 -16.52 -8.37 5.11
C LEU A 177 -17.85 -8.53 5.85
N ALA A 178 -17.94 -8.08 7.11
CA ALA A 178 -19.16 -8.15 7.91
C ALA A 178 -20.17 -7.06 7.56
N ASN A 179 -19.73 -5.85 7.27
CA ASN A 179 -20.59 -4.66 7.26
C ASN A 179 -20.45 -3.81 5.99
N GLY A 180 -19.50 -4.11 5.12
CA GLY A 180 -19.10 -3.22 4.04
C GLY A 180 -18.52 -1.90 4.56
N TRP A 181 -18.37 -0.90 3.67
CA TRP A 181 -17.76 0.39 4.01
C TRP A 181 -18.51 1.22 5.07
N ASN A 182 -19.78 0.93 5.30
CA ASN A 182 -20.59 1.65 6.30
C ASN A 182 -20.21 1.32 7.75
N ALA A 183 -19.35 0.35 8.00
CA ALA A 183 -18.90 -0.01 9.34
C ALA A 183 -17.89 1.00 9.91
N ALA A 184 -17.17 1.69 9.07
CA ALA A 184 -16.33 2.79 9.51
C ALA A 184 -17.25 3.92 10.00
N LYS A 185 -17.17 4.27 11.27
CA LYS A 185 -17.84 5.47 11.78
C LYS A 185 -17.33 6.65 10.96
N PRO A 186 -18.17 7.30 10.14
CA PRO A 186 -17.74 8.50 9.46
C PRO A 186 -17.38 9.53 10.52
N TRP A 187 -16.42 10.37 10.24
CA TRP A 187 -16.19 11.58 10.99
C TRP A 187 -17.42 12.45 10.75
N GLY A 188 -18.40 12.39 11.65
CA GLY A 188 -19.67 13.11 11.52
C GLY A 188 -20.91 12.24 11.78
N ASP A 189 -22.07 12.83 11.65
CA ASP A 189 -23.36 12.14 11.75
C ASP A 189 -23.55 11.24 10.52
N ALA A 190 -23.77 9.95 10.75
CA ALA A 190 -23.99 8.96 9.68
C ALA A 190 -25.15 9.34 8.72
N ALA A 191 -26.14 10.10 9.23
CA ALA A 191 -27.24 10.62 8.43
C ALA A 191 -26.82 11.77 7.50
N GLU A 192 -25.79 12.54 7.86
CA GLU A 192 -25.23 13.59 7.03
C GLU A 192 -24.33 13.00 5.93
N VAL A 193 -23.46 12.03 6.28
CA VAL A 193 -22.60 11.34 5.31
C VAL A 193 -23.42 10.61 4.24
N ALA A 194 -24.57 10.03 4.61
CA ALA A 194 -25.47 9.37 3.65
C ALA A 194 -26.12 10.32 2.64
N LYS A 195 -26.05 11.62 2.86
CA LYS A 195 -26.59 12.65 1.97
C LYS A 195 -25.53 13.30 1.08
N LEU A 196 -24.23 12.99 1.29
CA LEU A 196 -23.18 13.57 0.48
C LEU A 196 -23.33 13.13 -0.97
N PRO A 197 -23.11 14.04 -1.93
CA PRO A 197 -23.13 13.68 -3.34
C PRO A 197 -22.03 12.67 -3.61
N LEU A 198 -22.28 11.81 -4.60
CA LEU A 198 -21.27 10.92 -5.14
C LEU A 198 -20.09 11.76 -5.62
N TYR A 199 -18.87 11.43 -5.15
CA TYR A 199 -17.67 12.12 -5.61
C TYR A 199 -17.32 11.64 -7.00
N GLU A 200 -17.05 12.57 -7.89
CA GLU A 200 -16.31 12.27 -9.10
C GLU A 200 -14.85 12.01 -8.76
N LEU A 201 -14.26 11.02 -9.41
CA LEU A 201 -12.85 10.73 -9.30
C LEU A 201 -12.03 11.97 -9.71
N GLY A 202 -11.03 12.33 -8.89
CA GLY A 202 -10.16 13.48 -9.16
C GLY A 202 -10.59 14.80 -8.54
N THR A 203 -11.67 14.83 -7.74
CA THR A 203 -11.96 15.97 -6.87
C THR A 203 -11.53 15.66 -5.45
N ASP A 204 -10.76 16.56 -4.88
CA ASP A 204 -10.18 16.58 -3.54
C ASP A 204 -10.64 15.46 -2.59
N CYS A 205 -9.86 14.40 -2.50
CA CYS A 205 -10.04 13.31 -1.53
C CYS A 205 -9.81 13.76 -0.06
N TYR A 206 -9.52 15.01 0.16
CA TYR A 206 -9.27 15.64 1.46
C TYR A 206 -10.49 16.28 2.13
N ASP A 207 -11.69 16.06 1.61
CA ASP A 207 -12.86 16.47 2.37
C ASP A 207 -13.04 15.54 3.57
N SER A 208 -12.75 16.05 4.75
CA SER A 208 -12.85 15.36 6.04
C SER A 208 -14.24 14.79 6.37
N THR A 209 -15.22 15.02 5.50
CA THR A 209 -16.59 14.50 5.61
C THR A 209 -16.80 13.20 4.85
N SER A 210 -15.86 12.83 3.98
CA SER A 210 -15.95 11.60 3.22
C SER A 210 -15.42 10.43 4.07
N GLY A 211 -16.16 9.35 4.17
CA GLY A 211 -15.78 8.17 4.95
C GLY A 211 -14.51 7.46 4.42
N ARG A 212 -14.18 6.31 4.99
CA ARG A 212 -13.05 5.47 4.56
C ARG A 212 -13.27 4.95 3.14
N TYR A 213 -12.28 5.10 2.28
CA TYR A 213 -12.29 4.57 0.91
C TYR A 213 -11.26 3.47 0.73
N LEU A 214 -11.63 2.37 0.10
CA LEU A 214 -10.69 1.33 -0.31
C LEU A 214 -9.84 1.79 -1.48
N LEU A 215 -10.42 2.59 -2.35
CA LEU A 215 -9.75 3.27 -3.45
C LEU A 215 -10.09 4.76 -3.35
N GLY A 216 -9.08 5.61 -3.35
CA GLY A 216 -9.26 7.06 -3.44
C GLY A 216 -9.64 7.48 -4.86
N VAL A 217 -9.01 6.88 -5.84
CA VAL A 217 -9.15 7.17 -7.27
C VAL A 217 -9.02 5.88 -8.07
N LEU A 218 -9.67 5.76 -9.22
CA LEU A 218 -9.47 4.64 -10.16
C LEU A 218 -9.32 5.19 -11.58
N GLY A 219 -8.11 5.07 -12.16
CA GLY A 219 -7.76 5.65 -13.44
C GLY A 219 -7.59 7.16 -13.40
N GLY A 220 -7.47 7.78 -14.57
CA GLY A 220 -7.20 9.20 -14.71
C GLY A 220 -5.74 9.57 -14.44
N PRO A 221 -5.42 10.86 -14.24
CA PRO A 221 -4.06 11.32 -14.01
C PRO A 221 -3.63 11.14 -12.54
N ALA A 222 -2.36 10.79 -12.33
CA ALA A 222 -1.73 10.95 -11.03
C ALA A 222 -1.25 12.39 -10.84
N TRP A 223 -1.58 13.00 -9.72
CA TRP A 223 -1.12 14.35 -9.41
C TRP A 223 0.15 14.30 -8.56
N GLY A 224 0.98 15.35 -8.68
CA GLY A 224 2.20 15.46 -7.90
C GLY A 224 1.91 15.66 -6.42
N GLY A 225 2.70 14.98 -5.60
CA GLY A 225 2.79 15.13 -4.15
C GLY A 225 4.25 15.02 -3.73
N ASN A 226 4.51 14.68 -2.48
CA ASN A 226 5.91 14.51 -2.07
C ASN A 226 6.55 13.26 -2.72
N TRP A 227 5.77 12.27 -3.13
CA TRP A 227 6.25 11.12 -3.89
C TRP A 227 6.94 11.50 -5.20
N SER A 228 6.51 12.58 -5.85
CA SER A 228 7.08 13.07 -7.11
C SER A 228 8.29 13.99 -6.92
N ASN A 229 8.46 14.57 -5.72
CA ASN A 229 9.57 15.44 -5.38
C ASN A 229 10.83 14.69 -4.90
N LEU A 230 10.69 13.42 -4.56
CA LEU A 230 11.80 12.58 -4.18
C LEU A 230 12.65 12.37 -5.43
N THR A 231 13.75 13.10 -5.52
CA THR A 231 14.83 13.12 -6.53
C THR A 231 14.89 11.86 -7.41
N ASN A 232 13.85 11.62 -8.15
CA ASN A 232 13.81 10.49 -9.06
C ASN A 232 13.99 11.03 -10.49
N PRO A 233 15.17 10.83 -11.12
CA PRO A 233 15.43 11.30 -12.48
C PRO A 233 14.51 10.66 -13.53
N LEU A 234 13.69 9.70 -13.11
CA LEU A 234 12.80 8.91 -13.97
C LEU A 234 11.34 9.37 -13.91
N LEU A 235 11.06 10.61 -13.49
CA LEU A 235 9.74 11.19 -13.63
C LEU A 235 9.68 11.96 -14.96
N SER A 236 8.68 11.66 -15.79
CA SER A 236 8.33 12.56 -16.88
C SER A 236 7.28 13.54 -16.36
N ASP A 237 7.59 14.82 -16.40
CA ASP A 237 6.59 15.88 -16.29
C ASP A 237 5.94 16.02 -17.66
N ILE A 238 4.84 15.32 -17.88
CA ILE A 238 4.10 15.35 -19.12
C ILE A 238 2.91 16.26 -18.91
N GLY A 239 3.12 17.56 -19.06
CA GLY A 239 2.06 18.55 -19.19
C GLY A 239 1.00 18.57 -18.06
N THR A 240 0.42 19.71 -17.82
CA THR A 240 -0.50 19.95 -16.69
C THR A 240 -1.81 19.17 -16.72
N ASP A 241 -2.18 18.57 -17.85
CA ASP A 241 -3.47 17.91 -18.01
C ASP A 241 -3.39 16.36 -17.94
N ASP A 242 -2.19 15.78 -18.10
CA ASP A 242 -1.99 14.33 -18.18
C ASP A 242 -1.39 13.69 -16.88
N GLY A 243 -1.10 14.54 -15.90
CA GLY A 243 -0.53 14.07 -14.63
C GLY A 243 0.98 13.79 -14.68
N ILE A 244 1.51 13.18 -13.63
CA ILE A 244 2.91 12.79 -13.49
C ILE A 244 3.03 11.27 -13.60
N HIS A 245 3.94 10.81 -14.45
CA HIS A 245 4.15 9.40 -14.72
C HIS A 245 5.59 8.99 -14.45
N PRO A 246 5.84 7.95 -13.63
CA PRO A 246 7.15 7.34 -13.56
C PRO A 246 7.55 6.75 -14.91
N ILE A 247 8.85 6.75 -15.21
CA ILE A 247 9.39 6.15 -16.44
C ILE A 247 10.10 4.83 -16.07
N HIS A 248 9.79 3.79 -16.82
CA HIS A 248 10.45 2.49 -16.65
C HIS A 248 11.93 2.59 -17.08
N PRO A 249 12.89 2.23 -16.21
CA PRO A 249 14.32 2.52 -16.44
C PRO A 249 14.96 1.74 -17.57
N GLU A 250 14.35 0.64 -18.03
CA GLU A 250 14.90 -0.21 -19.08
C GLU A 250 14.20 -0.04 -20.43
N THR A 251 12.94 0.38 -20.41
CA THR A 251 12.12 0.48 -21.63
C THR A 251 11.86 1.93 -22.06
N ASP A 252 12.15 2.90 -21.21
CA ASP A 252 11.77 4.31 -21.37
C ASP A 252 10.25 4.53 -21.53
N ALA A 253 9.44 3.51 -21.25
CA ALA A 253 7.99 3.61 -21.28
C ALA A 253 7.45 4.28 -20.02
N ALA A 254 6.40 5.09 -20.18
CA ALA A 254 5.71 5.66 -19.02
C ALA A 254 4.84 4.60 -18.34
N PHE A 255 4.87 4.61 -17.00
CA PHE A 255 3.89 3.87 -16.21
C PHE A 255 2.55 4.60 -16.26
N GLU A 256 1.48 3.85 -16.47
CA GLU A 256 0.12 4.37 -16.41
C GLU A 256 -0.40 4.27 -14.97
N PHE A 257 -1.05 5.34 -14.49
CA PHE A 257 -1.62 5.37 -13.16
C PHE A 257 -2.90 4.52 -13.09
N ILE A 258 -2.98 3.64 -12.12
CA ILE A 258 -4.10 2.72 -11.94
C ILE A 258 -5.05 3.21 -10.86
N THR A 259 -4.53 3.46 -9.66
CA THR A 259 -5.33 3.83 -8.49
C THR A 259 -4.45 4.34 -7.35
N SER A 260 -5.09 4.94 -6.36
CA SER A 260 -4.46 5.21 -5.07
C SER A 260 -5.39 4.86 -3.92
N THR A 261 -4.83 4.73 -2.72
CA THR A 261 -5.59 4.65 -1.47
C THR A 261 -4.79 5.20 -0.30
N TYR A 262 -5.50 5.77 0.67
CA TYR A 262 -4.91 6.17 1.94
C TYR A 262 -4.77 4.96 2.88
N ALA A 263 -3.55 4.56 3.19
CA ALA A 263 -3.26 3.29 3.85
C ALA A 263 -3.62 3.26 5.34
N ASN A 264 -3.70 4.40 6.02
CA ASN A 264 -3.91 4.50 7.46
C ASN A 264 -5.10 3.67 7.96
N GLU A 265 -6.19 3.69 7.23
CA GLU A 265 -7.43 3.02 7.59
C GLU A 265 -7.31 1.48 7.59
N PHE A 266 -6.35 0.93 6.87
CA PHE A 266 -6.20 -0.50 6.65
C PHE A 266 -4.95 -1.10 7.29
N THR A 267 -3.92 -0.28 7.49
CA THR A 267 -2.63 -0.75 7.99
C THR A 267 -2.09 0.09 9.14
N GLY A 268 -2.64 1.27 9.38
CA GLY A 268 -2.12 2.24 10.34
C GLY A 268 -0.91 3.02 9.84
N SER A 269 -0.51 2.87 8.56
CA SER A 269 0.54 3.68 7.94
C SER A 269 -0.03 4.99 7.42
N ASP A 270 0.58 6.11 7.77
CA ASP A 270 0.10 7.44 7.43
C ASP A 270 0.64 7.87 6.05
N CYS A 271 0.22 7.15 5.01
CA CYS A 271 0.61 7.43 3.63
C CYS A 271 -0.51 7.13 2.64
N GLU A 272 -0.48 7.78 1.49
CA GLU A 272 -1.20 7.37 0.30
C GLU A 272 -0.32 6.41 -0.51
N ILE A 273 -0.88 5.28 -0.94
CA ILE A 273 -0.24 4.32 -1.82
C ILE A 273 -0.74 4.58 -3.24
N LEU A 274 0.17 4.83 -4.16
CA LEU A 274 -0.12 4.99 -5.59
C LEU A 274 0.33 3.74 -6.35
N LEU A 275 -0.55 3.20 -7.18
CA LEU A 275 -0.32 2.03 -8.02
C LEU A 275 -0.20 2.43 -9.47
N PHE A 276 0.88 2.01 -10.11
CA PHE A 276 1.16 2.23 -11.51
C PHE A 276 1.44 0.91 -12.24
N PHE A 277 1.23 0.90 -13.55
CA PHE A 277 1.43 -0.27 -14.40
C PHE A 277 2.08 0.08 -15.73
N GLU A 278 3.12 -0.64 -16.13
CA GLU A 278 3.69 -0.59 -17.47
C GLU A 278 3.31 -1.89 -18.22
N PRO A 279 2.45 -1.79 -19.26
CA PRO A 279 1.80 -2.96 -19.83
C PRO A 279 2.71 -3.85 -20.70
N GLU A 280 3.75 -3.31 -21.36
CA GLU A 280 4.62 -4.10 -22.24
C GLU A 280 5.55 -5.01 -21.43
N SER A 281 6.20 -4.46 -20.42
CA SER A 281 7.01 -5.23 -19.49
C SER A 281 6.17 -5.93 -18.44
N ARG A 282 4.89 -5.61 -18.30
CA ARG A 282 4.01 -6.06 -17.21
C ARG A 282 4.60 -5.76 -15.83
N THR A 283 5.21 -4.60 -15.70
CA THR A 283 5.79 -4.13 -14.45
C THR A 283 4.75 -3.32 -13.68
N VAL A 284 4.57 -3.69 -12.42
CA VAL A 284 3.74 -2.96 -11.46
C VAL A 284 4.66 -2.17 -10.54
N LEU A 285 4.34 -0.90 -10.34
CA LEU A 285 5.09 -0.03 -9.44
C LEU A 285 4.16 0.56 -8.38
N LEU A 286 4.58 0.47 -7.14
CA LEU A 286 3.99 1.20 -6.02
C LEU A 286 4.92 2.32 -5.61
N THR A 287 4.34 3.49 -5.34
CA THR A 287 5.03 4.61 -4.70
C THR A 287 4.15 5.19 -3.59
N PHE A 288 4.72 6.04 -2.73
CA PHE A 288 4.10 6.41 -1.47
C PHE A 288 4.16 7.92 -1.27
N ASP A 289 3.01 8.53 -0.98
CA ASP A 289 2.90 9.93 -0.60
C ASP A 289 2.69 10.05 0.92
N TRP A 290 3.52 10.88 1.55
CA TRP A 290 3.56 11.09 3.00
C TRP A 290 3.08 12.50 3.40
N SER A 291 2.28 13.16 2.56
CA SER A 291 1.80 14.53 2.80
C SER A 291 0.71 14.66 3.86
#